data_a55c78214c2c746e31289c48b1787660
#
_entry.id   a55c78214c2c746e31289c48b1787660
#
_cell.length_a   1.000
_cell.length_b   1.000
_cell.length_c   1.000
_cell.angle_alpha   90.00
_cell.angle_beta   90.00
_cell.angle_gamma   90.00
#
_symmetry.space_group_name_H-M   'P 1'
#
loop_
_entity.id
_entity.type
_entity.pdbx_description
1 polymer ?
#
loop_
_entity_poly.entity_id
_entity_poly.type
_entity_poly.pdbx_seq_one_letter_code
_entity_poly.pdbx_strand_id
1 'polypeptide(L)'
;MKISVFGSGYVGLVQAAVLAEVGHDVVCMDVDEKKVELLKQGHVSIFEPGLASLVREGLDAKRLQFTCDEKFAVQHGEVLFIAVGTPSREDGSADLRYVMSVGEAVARHREQPAILVEKSTVPVGTGDALRAHIDKCLLSVGRVLQFDIVSNPEFLKEGSAVADCRRPDRIVIGCERDEVREVMRDLYSPFNRNHERIMFMDLRSAELTKYAANCMLATKISFINQIAELAEHLGADIESVRLGIGADSRIGYHFIYPGCGYGGSCFPKDMRALIHSAEQAHCSSDLLQAVEAINERQKHKLFERINAFYKGDLRGKTFAVWGLAFKPNTDDMRDAPSRVLLESLWAAGANVRAFDPEAMQETQKLYPDESKLMLMGTPESVLTGADALIICTEWQQFKAPDFEFIRQRLNAPVIFDGRNLYDADRLARIGFTYFPIGRGESRKLPMPYQQWLTESVVA
;
A
#
# COMPACT_ATOMS: atom_id res chain seq x y z
N MET A 1 -18.65 -13.10 20.65
CA MET A 1 -17.94 -14.32 20.21
C MET A 1 -16.53 -14.30 20.73
N LYS A 2 -15.92 -15.46 20.92
CA LYS A 2 -14.48 -15.62 21.14
C LYS A 2 -13.77 -15.76 19.80
N ILE A 3 -12.76 -14.92 19.56
CA ILE A 3 -12.07 -14.83 18.28
C ILE A 3 -10.57 -14.92 18.51
N SER A 4 -9.87 -15.66 17.68
CA SER A 4 -8.42 -15.65 17.65
C SER A 4 -7.94 -15.12 16.30
N VAL A 5 -6.90 -14.27 16.32
CA VAL A 5 -6.27 -13.73 15.11
C VAL A 5 -4.81 -14.14 15.12
N PHE A 6 -4.37 -14.87 14.11
CA PHE A 6 -3.00 -15.31 13.91
C PHE A 6 -2.28 -14.34 12.97
N GLY A 7 -1.26 -13.68 13.49
CA GLY A 7 -0.51 -12.61 12.86
C GLY A 7 -0.95 -11.23 13.35
N SER A 8 -0.01 -10.46 13.89
CA SER A 8 -0.20 -9.07 14.32
C SER A 8 0.43 -8.07 13.34
N GLY A 9 0.47 -8.44 12.07
CA GLY A 9 0.80 -7.53 10.97
C GLY A 9 -0.31 -6.49 10.79
N TYR A 10 -0.18 -5.70 9.72
CA TYR A 10 -1.10 -4.61 9.43
C TYR A 10 -2.58 -5.06 9.45
N VAL A 11 -2.89 -6.10 8.67
CA VAL A 11 -4.26 -6.63 8.56
C VAL A 11 -4.74 -7.24 9.86
N GLY A 12 -3.94 -8.12 10.47
CA GLY A 12 -4.35 -8.85 11.66
C GLY A 12 -4.55 -7.95 12.87
N LEU A 13 -3.67 -6.98 13.08
CA LEU A 13 -3.78 -6.06 14.21
C LEU A 13 -4.99 -5.13 14.09
N VAL A 14 -5.24 -4.57 12.89
CA VAL A 14 -6.44 -3.75 12.63
C VAL A 14 -7.70 -4.57 12.82
N GLN A 15 -7.76 -5.78 12.25
CA GLN A 15 -8.91 -6.68 12.39
C GLN A 15 -9.18 -7.04 13.86
N ALA A 16 -8.13 -7.39 14.62
CA ALA A 16 -8.25 -7.76 16.04
C ALA A 16 -8.77 -6.58 16.88
N ALA A 17 -8.20 -5.39 16.68
CA ALA A 17 -8.59 -4.19 17.42
C ALA A 17 -10.03 -3.76 17.13
N VAL A 18 -10.46 -3.77 15.86
CA VAL A 18 -11.83 -3.40 15.45
C VAL A 18 -12.85 -4.45 15.91
N LEU A 19 -12.53 -5.74 15.90
CA LEU A 19 -13.41 -6.77 16.45
C LEU A 19 -13.56 -6.64 17.96
N ALA A 20 -12.49 -6.31 18.68
CA ALA A 20 -12.55 -6.04 20.12
C ALA A 20 -13.40 -4.80 20.46
N GLU A 21 -13.31 -3.74 19.64
CA GLU A 21 -14.12 -2.52 19.77
C GLU A 21 -15.63 -2.82 19.74
N VAL A 22 -16.06 -3.65 18.81
CA VAL A 22 -17.50 -4.00 18.68
C VAL A 22 -17.97 -5.05 19.69
N GLY A 23 -17.11 -5.47 20.61
CA GLY A 23 -17.50 -6.25 21.77
C GLY A 23 -17.15 -7.74 21.72
N HIS A 24 -16.37 -8.19 20.76
CA HIS A 24 -15.85 -9.56 20.77
C HIS A 24 -14.69 -9.72 21.77
N ASP A 25 -14.49 -10.94 22.25
CA ASP A 25 -13.34 -11.32 23.09
C ASP A 25 -12.24 -11.86 22.16
N VAL A 26 -11.17 -11.08 21.97
CA VAL A 26 -10.18 -11.28 20.92
C VAL A 26 -8.81 -11.59 21.51
N VAL A 27 -8.21 -12.69 21.05
CA VAL A 27 -6.79 -13.01 21.26
C VAL A 27 -6.05 -12.86 19.94
N CYS A 28 -5.06 -11.98 19.90
CA CYS A 28 -4.16 -11.80 18.76
C CYS A 28 -2.81 -12.47 19.07
N MET A 29 -2.43 -13.43 18.25
CA MET A 29 -1.20 -14.22 18.39
C MET A 29 -0.17 -13.82 17.34
N ASP A 30 1.09 -13.65 17.78
CA ASP A 30 2.22 -13.50 16.87
C ASP A 30 3.41 -14.30 17.42
N VAL A 31 4.30 -14.72 16.54
CA VAL A 31 5.52 -15.47 16.90
C VAL A 31 6.65 -14.55 17.40
N ASP A 32 6.58 -13.26 17.11
CA ASP A 32 7.58 -12.26 17.53
C ASP A 32 7.32 -11.82 18.98
N GLU A 33 8.08 -12.39 19.92
CA GLU A 33 7.96 -12.10 21.34
C GLU A 33 8.17 -10.61 21.66
N LYS A 34 9.10 -9.94 20.98
CA LYS A 34 9.38 -8.51 21.21
C LYS A 34 8.18 -7.65 20.81
N LYS A 35 7.61 -7.96 19.67
CA LYS A 35 6.42 -7.29 19.15
C LYS A 35 5.21 -7.51 20.06
N VAL A 36 4.98 -8.75 20.50
CA VAL A 36 3.89 -9.10 21.41
C VAL A 36 4.05 -8.38 22.74
N GLU A 37 5.27 -8.28 23.28
CA GLU A 37 5.50 -7.57 24.54
C GLU A 37 5.21 -6.07 24.44
N LEU A 38 5.61 -5.43 23.33
CA LEU A 38 5.25 -4.03 23.04
C LEU A 38 3.73 -3.84 22.91
N LEU A 39 3.06 -4.76 22.20
CA LEU A 39 1.61 -4.70 22.02
C LEU A 39 0.85 -4.88 23.35
N LYS A 40 1.31 -5.73 24.26
CA LYS A 40 0.73 -5.87 25.62
C LYS A 40 0.81 -4.56 26.43
N GLN A 41 1.80 -3.73 26.14
CA GLN A 41 1.97 -2.40 26.75
C GLN A 41 1.21 -1.30 25.99
N GLY A 42 0.46 -1.64 24.93
CA GLY A 42 -0.28 -0.70 24.08
C GLY A 42 0.59 0.07 23.09
N HIS A 43 1.83 -0.40 22.86
CA HIS A 43 2.71 0.17 21.84
C HIS A 43 2.52 -0.54 20.50
N VAL A 44 2.14 0.21 19.48
CA VAL A 44 1.93 -0.29 18.11
C VAL A 44 3.13 0.10 17.26
N SER A 45 3.75 -0.88 16.60
CA SER A 45 4.97 -0.70 15.80
C SER A 45 4.72 -0.29 14.34
N ILE A 46 3.46 -0.26 13.91
CA ILE A 46 3.04 0.15 12.56
C ILE A 46 2.29 1.48 12.65
N PHE A 47 2.49 2.36 11.68
CA PHE A 47 1.74 3.59 11.61
C PHE A 47 0.40 3.37 10.89
N GLU A 48 -0.70 3.56 11.62
CA GLU A 48 -2.06 3.58 11.07
C GLU A 48 -2.91 4.55 11.91
N PRO A 49 -3.54 5.56 11.29
CA PRO A 49 -4.35 6.53 12.01
C PRO A 49 -5.44 5.88 12.88
N GLY A 50 -5.42 6.20 14.18
CA GLY A 50 -6.40 5.70 15.15
C GLY A 50 -6.15 4.30 15.72
N LEU A 51 -5.19 3.52 15.18
CA LEU A 51 -4.96 2.16 15.62
C LEU A 51 -4.41 2.07 17.05
N ALA A 52 -3.45 2.92 17.41
CA ALA A 52 -2.81 2.88 18.72
C ALA A 52 -3.80 3.19 19.88
N SER A 53 -4.75 4.10 19.68
CA SER A 53 -5.81 4.36 20.66
C SER A 53 -6.75 3.16 20.78
N LEU A 54 -7.15 2.60 19.63
CA LEU A 54 -8.06 1.45 19.58
C LEU A 54 -7.48 0.20 20.27
N VAL A 55 -6.19 -0.07 20.09
CA VAL A 55 -5.48 -1.15 20.78
C VAL A 55 -5.50 -0.93 22.30
N ARG A 56 -5.18 0.28 22.77
CA ARG A 56 -5.22 0.61 24.21
C ARG A 56 -6.60 0.45 24.81
N GLU A 57 -7.63 0.97 24.15
CA GLU A 57 -9.02 0.83 24.56
C GLU A 57 -9.45 -0.64 24.66
N GLY A 58 -9.03 -1.48 23.69
CA GLY A 58 -9.28 -2.92 23.70
C GLY A 58 -8.60 -3.64 24.87
N LEU A 59 -7.35 -3.27 25.18
CA LEU A 59 -6.62 -3.80 26.34
C LEU A 59 -7.26 -3.40 27.67
N ASP A 60 -7.58 -2.12 27.84
CA ASP A 60 -8.22 -1.57 29.05
C ASP A 60 -9.59 -2.21 29.31
N ALA A 61 -10.37 -2.43 28.24
CA ALA A 61 -11.64 -3.13 28.29
C ALA A 61 -11.52 -4.65 28.50
N LYS A 62 -10.29 -5.20 28.50
CA LYS A 62 -10.00 -6.64 28.57
C LYS A 62 -10.68 -7.46 27.48
N ARG A 63 -10.88 -6.86 26.31
CA ARG A 63 -11.45 -7.50 25.12
C ARG A 63 -10.42 -7.84 24.06
N LEU A 64 -9.20 -7.31 24.20
CA LEU A 64 -8.06 -7.60 23.33
C LEU A 64 -6.91 -8.09 24.19
N GLN A 65 -6.33 -9.22 23.80
CA GLN A 65 -5.15 -9.80 24.43
C GLN A 65 -4.13 -10.17 23.36
N PHE A 66 -2.84 -10.09 23.71
CA PHE A 66 -1.74 -10.48 22.83
C PHE A 66 -0.97 -11.63 23.45
N THR A 67 -0.55 -12.61 22.61
CA THR A 67 0.15 -13.79 23.09
C THR A 67 1.11 -14.35 22.04
N CYS A 68 2.16 -15.05 22.51
CA CYS A 68 2.97 -15.97 21.69
C CYS A 68 2.58 -17.43 21.93
N ASP A 69 1.65 -17.72 22.84
CA ASP A 69 1.19 -19.07 23.12
C ASP A 69 0.18 -19.54 22.07
N GLU A 70 0.69 -20.34 21.14
CA GLU A 70 -0.06 -20.94 20.04
C GLU A 70 -1.25 -21.78 20.55
N LYS A 71 -1.01 -22.61 21.59
CA LYS A 71 -2.03 -23.47 22.14
C LYS A 71 -3.17 -22.66 22.75
N PHE A 72 -2.84 -21.64 23.52
CA PHE A 72 -3.83 -20.74 24.10
C PHE A 72 -4.66 -20.06 23.01
N ALA A 73 -4.01 -19.51 21.97
CA ALA A 73 -4.71 -18.85 20.88
C ALA A 73 -5.65 -19.80 20.12
N VAL A 74 -5.18 -21.03 19.79
CA VAL A 74 -6.01 -22.05 19.10
C VAL A 74 -7.22 -22.48 19.92
N GLN A 75 -7.07 -22.59 21.24
CA GLN A 75 -8.16 -23.04 22.13
C GLN A 75 -9.16 -21.94 22.46
N HIS A 76 -8.77 -20.66 22.41
CA HIS A 76 -9.60 -19.52 22.78
C HIS A 76 -10.75 -19.28 21.79
N GLY A 77 -10.45 -19.12 20.49
CA GLY A 77 -11.42 -18.68 19.50
C GLY A 77 -12.37 -19.77 19.00
N GLU A 78 -13.63 -19.44 18.79
CA GLU A 78 -14.59 -20.22 17.99
C GLU A 78 -14.34 -19.95 16.49
N VAL A 79 -13.95 -18.72 16.17
CA VAL A 79 -13.53 -18.25 14.83
C VAL A 79 -12.05 -17.88 14.89
N LEU A 80 -11.26 -18.48 14.01
CA LEU A 80 -9.82 -18.39 13.95
C LEU A 80 -9.40 -17.69 12.68
N PHE A 81 -9.03 -16.41 12.75
CA PHE A 81 -8.56 -15.63 11.60
C PHE A 81 -7.09 -15.90 11.32
N ILE A 82 -6.78 -16.27 10.10
CA ILE A 82 -5.42 -16.40 9.56
C ILE A 82 -5.07 -15.10 8.85
N ALA A 83 -4.28 -14.25 9.52
CA ALA A 83 -3.86 -12.94 9.03
C ALA A 83 -2.32 -12.81 8.99
N VAL A 84 -1.66 -13.91 8.69
CA VAL A 84 -0.20 -14.00 8.59
C VAL A 84 0.30 -13.46 7.24
N GLY A 85 1.58 -13.08 7.17
CA GLY A 85 2.19 -12.62 5.93
C GLY A 85 2.26 -13.71 4.86
N THR A 86 2.05 -13.30 3.60
CA THR A 86 2.22 -14.15 2.41
C THR A 86 3.20 -13.45 1.44
N PRO A 87 4.51 -13.37 1.78
CA PRO A 87 5.48 -12.68 0.94
C PRO A 87 5.66 -13.39 -0.41
N SER A 88 6.10 -12.65 -1.43
CA SER A 88 6.46 -13.26 -2.71
C SER A 88 7.74 -14.07 -2.57
N ARG A 89 7.78 -15.22 -3.22
CA ARG A 89 9.01 -15.98 -3.50
C ARG A 89 9.70 -15.42 -4.75
N GLU A 90 10.91 -15.91 -5.03
CA GLU A 90 11.68 -15.51 -6.21
C GLU A 90 10.98 -15.80 -7.54
N ASP A 91 10.19 -16.86 -7.60
CA ASP A 91 9.37 -17.25 -8.76
C ASP A 91 8.07 -16.47 -8.89
N GLY A 92 7.81 -15.48 -8.02
CA GLY A 92 6.59 -14.69 -7.99
C GLY A 92 5.43 -15.34 -7.23
N SER A 93 5.53 -16.61 -6.84
CA SER A 93 4.49 -17.29 -6.05
C SER A 93 4.36 -16.70 -4.64
N ALA A 94 3.19 -16.88 -4.01
CA ALA A 94 3.01 -16.52 -2.61
C ALA A 94 3.61 -17.61 -1.68
N ASP A 95 4.31 -17.19 -0.64
CA ASP A 95 4.79 -18.10 0.40
C ASP A 95 3.68 -18.42 1.41
N LEU A 96 3.14 -19.62 1.34
CA LEU A 96 2.03 -20.09 2.17
C LEU A 96 2.47 -20.83 3.42
N ARG A 97 3.77 -20.94 3.70
CA ARG A 97 4.28 -21.70 4.87
C ARG A 97 3.66 -21.24 6.18
N TYR A 98 3.48 -19.94 6.35
CA TYR A 98 2.86 -19.37 7.57
C TYR A 98 1.36 -19.70 7.66
N VAL A 99 0.64 -19.73 6.54
CA VAL A 99 -0.77 -20.14 6.51
C VAL A 99 -0.90 -21.60 6.90
N MET A 100 -0.08 -22.47 6.33
CA MET A 100 -0.06 -23.92 6.62
C MET A 100 0.36 -24.19 8.07
N SER A 101 1.28 -23.41 8.66
CA SER A 101 1.69 -23.58 10.05
C SER A 101 0.55 -23.29 11.04
N VAL A 102 -0.33 -22.33 10.72
CA VAL A 102 -1.55 -22.12 11.53
C VAL A 102 -2.48 -23.33 11.45
N GLY A 103 -2.63 -23.92 10.25
CA GLY A 103 -3.37 -25.18 10.08
C GLY A 103 -2.80 -26.34 10.92
N GLU A 104 -1.46 -26.47 10.97
CA GLU A 104 -0.79 -27.46 11.83
C GLU A 104 -1.06 -27.21 13.32
N ALA A 105 -1.01 -25.95 13.75
CA ALA A 105 -1.32 -25.57 15.12
C ALA A 105 -2.74 -25.96 15.50
N VAL A 106 -3.71 -25.70 14.60
CA VAL A 106 -5.10 -26.12 14.79
C VAL A 106 -5.22 -27.63 14.88
N ALA A 107 -4.61 -28.39 13.96
CA ALA A 107 -4.63 -29.85 14.01
C ALA A 107 -4.01 -30.39 15.30
N ARG A 108 -2.98 -29.74 15.85
CA ARG A 108 -2.25 -30.14 17.06
C ARG A 108 -3.02 -29.84 18.35
N HIS A 109 -3.64 -28.68 18.45
CA HIS A 109 -4.13 -28.14 19.72
C HIS A 109 -5.65 -27.99 19.82
N ARG A 110 -6.39 -27.97 18.68
CA ARG A 110 -7.85 -27.75 18.72
C ARG A 110 -8.60 -29.01 19.09
N GLU A 111 -9.51 -28.90 20.02
CA GLU A 111 -10.36 -30.03 20.53
C GLU A 111 -11.83 -29.86 20.15
N GLN A 112 -12.29 -28.65 19.99
CA GLN A 112 -13.68 -28.32 19.66
C GLN A 112 -13.79 -27.92 18.16
N PRO A 113 -14.99 -27.99 17.56
CA PRO A 113 -15.23 -27.49 16.23
C PRO A 113 -14.71 -26.06 16.05
N ALA A 114 -14.22 -25.72 14.86
CA ALA A 114 -13.65 -24.41 14.55
C ALA A 114 -14.01 -23.93 13.16
N ILE A 115 -14.11 -22.61 13.00
CA ILE A 115 -14.16 -21.94 11.69
C ILE A 115 -12.83 -21.24 11.48
N LEU A 116 -12.08 -21.69 10.48
CA LEU A 116 -10.81 -21.05 10.08
C LEU A 116 -11.10 -20.06 8.96
N VAL A 117 -10.76 -18.81 9.19
CA VAL A 117 -11.03 -17.71 8.27
C VAL A 117 -9.73 -17.22 7.67
N GLU A 118 -9.49 -17.51 6.39
CA GLU A 118 -8.37 -16.99 5.62
C GLU A 118 -8.60 -15.49 5.34
N LYS A 119 -7.91 -14.65 6.10
CA LYS A 119 -7.88 -13.20 5.92
C LYS A 119 -6.67 -12.76 5.10
N SER A 120 -5.58 -13.51 5.15
CA SER A 120 -4.40 -13.32 4.32
C SER A 120 -4.78 -13.40 2.83
N THR A 121 -4.13 -12.58 2.01
CA THR A 121 -4.26 -12.67 0.55
C THR A 121 -3.50 -13.90 0.06
N VAL A 122 -4.24 -14.86 -0.48
CA VAL A 122 -3.73 -16.18 -0.88
C VAL A 122 -4.17 -16.55 -2.31
N PRO A 123 -3.37 -17.33 -3.06
CA PRO A 123 -3.75 -17.84 -4.38
C PRO A 123 -5.01 -18.71 -4.35
N VAL A 124 -5.71 -18.75 -5.48
CA VAL A 124 -6.91 -19.58 -5.66
C VAL A 124 -6.60 -21.06 -5.39
N GLY A 125 -7.43 -21.69 -4.57
CA GLY A 125 -7.29 -23.09 -4.14
C GLY A 125 -6.48 -23.26 -2.85
N THR A 126 -6.08 -22.16 -2.20
CA THR A 126 -5.36 -22.24 -0.91
C THR A 126 -6.24 -22.82 0.18
N GLY A 127 -7.53 -22.46 0.24
CA GLY A 127 -8.45 -23.02 1.23
C GLY A 127 -8.64 -24.53 1.07
N ASP A 128 -8.69 -25.04 -0.16
CA ASP A 128 -8.72 -26.48 -0.43
C ASP A 128 -7.41 -27.15 0.05
N ALA A 129 -6.26 -26.53 -0.25
CA ALA A 129 -4.96 -27.03 0.16
C ALA A 129 -4.78 -27.00 1.68
N LEU A 130 -5.26 -25.94 2.35
CA LEU A 130 -5.24 -25.84 3.82
C LEU A 130 -6.10 -26.92 4.46
N ARG A 131 -7.30 -27.18 3.94
CA ARG A 131 -8.18 -28.27 4.39
C ARG A 131 -7.44 -29.61 4.29
N ALA A 132 -6.93 -29.94 3.12
CA ALA A 132 -6.20 -31.20 2.91
C ALA A 132 -4.96 -31.33 3.82
N HIS A 133 -4.27 -30.22 4.07
CA HIS A 133 -3.12 -30.19 4.97
C HIS A 133 -3.52 -30.47 6.43
N ILE A 134 -4.57 -29.82 6.94
CA ILE A 134 -5.11 -30.06 8.29
C ILE A 134 -5.57 -31.50 8.45
N ASP A 135 -6.32 -32.05 7.49
CA ASP A 135 -6.79 -33.44 7.51
C ASP A 135 -5.61 -34.43 7.58
N LYS A 136 -4.56 -34.19 6.80
CA LYS A 136 -3.34 -34.99 6.84
C LYS A 136 -2.66 -34.93 8.20
N CYS A 137 -2.57 -33.76 8.81
CA CYS A 137 -1.99 -33.58 10.15
C CYS A 137 -2.82 -34.31 11.22
N LEU A 138 -4.16 -34.22 11.18
CA LEU A 138 -5.06 -34.91 12.09
C LEU A 138 -4.92 -36.42 11.96
N LEU A 139 -4.91 -36.94 10.75
CA LEU A 139 -4.70 -38.37 10.49
C LEU A 139 -3.37 -38.87 11.04
N SER A 140 -2.30 -38.10 10.92
CA SER A 140 -0.96 -38.49 11.41
C SER A 140 -0.88 -38.67 12.92
N VAL A 141 -1.78 -38.00 13.67
CA VAL A 141 -1.87 -38.10 15.14
C VAL A 141 -3.11 -38.88 15.62
N GLY A 142 -3.83 -39.53 14.72
CA GLY A 142 -5.01 -40.35 15.03
C GLY A 142 -6.20 -39.53 15.58
N ARG A 143 -6.33 -38.28 15.18
CA ARG A 143 -7.39 -37.37 15.65
C ARG A 143 -8.41 -37.08 14.55
N VAL A 144 -9.60 -36.73 14.95
CA VAL A 144 -10.69 -36.21 14.12
C VAL A 144 -11.13 -34.87 14.70
N LEU A 145 -11.25 -33.86 13.83
CA LEU A 145 -11.73 -32.53 14.18
C LEU A 145 -12.74 -32.09 13.14
N GLN A 146 -13.88 -31.58 13.57
CA GLN A 146 -14.80 -30.87 12.67
C GLN A 146 -14.31 -29.43 12.52
N PHE A 147 -14.07 -28.99 11.28
CA PHE A 147 -13.69 -27.61 10.98
C PHE A 147 -14.21 -27.19 9.61
N ASP A 148 -14.39 -25.89 9.47
CA ASP A 148 -14.77 -25.25 8.22
C ASP A 148 -13.70 -24.24 7.81
N ILE A 149 -13.43 -24.13 6.50
CA ILE A 149 -12.57 -23.10 5.92
C ILE A 149 -13.46 -22.04 5.29
N VAL A 150 -13.14 -20.78 5.58
CA VAL A 150 -13.78 -19.59 5.00
C VAL A 150 -12.72 -18.73 4.37
N SER A 151 -12.90 -18.30 3.14
CA SER A 151 -12.11 -17.23 2.53
C SER A 151 -12.80 -15.90 2.81
N ASN A 152 -12.12 -15.01 3.50
CA ASN A 152 -12.63 -13.67 3.80
C ASN A 152 -11.55 -12.62 3.55
N PRO A 153 -11.22 -12.37 2.27
CA PRO A 153 -10.16 -11.47 1.91
C PRO A 153 -10.41 -10.05 2.45
N GLU A 154 -9.35 -9.33 2.76
CA GLU A 154 -9.40 -7.95 3.21
C GLU A 154 -9.31 -6.98 2.01
N PHE A 155 -9.90 -5.80 2.16
CA PHE A 155 -9.82 -4.70 1.20
C PHE A 155 -9.42 -3.40 1.89
N LEU A 156 -8.60 -3.52 2.92
CA LEU A 156 -8.11 -2.40 3.72
C LEU A 156 -7.07 -1.60 2.92
N LYS A 157 -7.09 -0.30 3.13
CA LYS A 157 -6.07 0.60 2.57
C LYS A 157 -5.18 1.09 3.72
N GLU A 158 -3.89 0.81 3.67
CA GLU A 158 -2.94 1.40 4.61
C GLU A 158 -3.16 2.92 4.71
N GLY A 159 -3.13 3.46 5.93
CA GLY A 159 -3.45 4.87 6.19
C GLY A 159 -4.94 5.18 6.34
N SER A 160 -5.83 4.22 6.07
CA SER A 160 -7.27 4.31 6.34
C SER A 160 -7.89 2.97 6.75
N ALA A 161 -7.08 1.99 7.12
CA ALA A 161 -7.52 0.62 7.37
C ALA A 161 -8.48 0.50 8.55
N VAL A 162 -8.30 1.27 9.61
CA VAL A 162 -9.26 1.31 10.73
C VAL A 162 -10.62 1.80 10.25
N ALA A 163 -10.64 2.87 9.45
CA ALA A 163 -11.90 3.41 8.90
C ALA A 163 -12.55 2.44 7.90
N ASP A 164 -11.76 1.82 7.02
CA ASP A 164 -12.22 0.82 6.06
C ASP A 164 -12.77 -0.43 6.75
N CYS A 165 -12.12 -0.88 7.84
CA CYS A 165 -12.58 -2.03 8.62
C CYS A 165 -13.90 -1.75 9.35
N ARG A 166 -14.08 -0.54 9.88
CA ARG A 166 -15.31 -0.09 10.55
C ARG A 166 -16.47 0.14 9.58
N ARG A 167 -16.16 0.57 8.35
CA ARG A 167 -17.16 0.92 7.32
C ARG A 167 -16.73 0.37 5.95
N PRO A 168 -16.70 -0.96 5.80
CA PRO A 168 -16.28 -1.58 4.56
C PRO A 168 -17.26 -1.26 3.43
N ASP A 169 -16.75 -1.04 2.21
CA ASP A 169 -17.59 -0.95 1.01
C ASP A 169 -18.30 -2.28 0.73
N ARG A 170 -17.62 -3.39 1.00
CA ARG A 170 -18.11 -4.76 0.88
C ARG A 170 -17.34 -5.71 1.79
N ILE A 171 -18.00 -6.81 2.16
CA ILE A 171 -17.42 -7.92 2.90
C ILE A 171 -17.61 -9.17 2.06
N VAL A 172 -16.53 -9.70 1.49
CA VAL A 172 -16.56 -10.92 0.67
C VAL A 172 -16.33 -12.13 1.58
N ILE A 173 -17.20 -13.13 1.49
CA ILE A 173 -17.13 -14.36 2.28
C ILE A 173 -17.33 -15.55 1.37
N GLY A 174 -16.26 -16.31 1.17
CA GLY A 174 -16.28 -17.60 0.50
C GLY A 174 -16.51 -18.71 1.52
N CYS A 175 -17.65 -19.38 1.48
CA CYS A 175 -17.94 -20.53 2.33
C CYS A 175 -19.03 -21.43 1.72
N GLU A 176 -19.00 -22.71 2.08
CA GLU A 176 -19.89 -23.72 1.48
C GLU A 176 -21.16 -23.92 2.31
N ARG A 177 -21.04 -23.95 3.64
CA ARG A 177 -22.12 -24.33 4.56
C ARG A 177 -22.95 -23.14 5.03
N ASP A 178 -24.28 -23.31 5.04
CA ASP A 178 -25.20 -22.24 5.47
C ASP A 178 -25.05 -21.90 6.96
N GLU A 179 -24.75 -22.88 7.82
CA GLU A 179 -24.51 -22.61 9.24
C GLU A 179 -23.29 -21.72 9.47
N VAL A 180 -22.26 -21.88 8.64
CA VAL A 180 -21.05 -21.03 8.67
C VAL A 180 -21.38 -19.63 8.18
N ARG A 181 -22.24 -19.50 7.14
CA ARG A 181 -22.71 -18.19 6.66
C ARG A 181 -23.43 -17.41 7.75
N GLU A 182 -24.27 -18.07 8.55
CA GLU A 182 -24.95 -17.41 9.68
C GLU A 182 -23.95 -16.91 10.74
N VAL A 183 -22.97 -17.72 11.13
CA VAL A 183 -21.92 -17.29 12.07
C VAL A 183 -21.16 -16.09 11.53
N MET A 184 -20.79 -16.10 10.24
CA MET A 184 -20.07 -14.99 9.60
C MET A 184 -20.95 -13.73 9.47
N ARG A 185 -22.27 -13.91 9.24
CA ARG A 185 -23.23 -12.80 9.21
C ARG A 185 -23.34 -12.14 10.59
N ASP A 186 -23.45 -12.94 11.65
CA ASP A 186 -23.50 -12.45 13.02
C ASP A 186 -22.22 -11.71 13.41
N LEU A 187 -21.06 -12.26 13.03
CA LEU A 187 -19.76 -11.65 13.27
C LEU A 187 -19.64 -10.25 12.66
N TYR A 188 -20.11 -10.10 11.42
CA TYR A 188 -20.02 -8.84 10.67
C TYR A 188 -21.26 -7.95 10.80
N SER A 189 -22.27 -8.36 11.57
CA SER A 189 -23.51 -7.57 11.74
C SER A 189 -23.27 -6.13 12.25
N PRO A 190 -22.29 -5.83 13.13
CA PRO A 190 -22.01 -4.47 13.56
C PRO A 190 -21.55 -3.54 12.45
N PHE A 191 -21.00 -4.08 11.35
CA PHE A 191 -20.47 -3.35 10.21
C PHE A 191 -21.44 -3.23 9.04
N ASN A 192 -22.62 -3.88 9.15
CA ASN A 192 -23.63 -4.02 8.09
C ASN A 192 -24.89 -3.19 8.38
N ARG A 193 -24.74 -1.90 8.74
CA ARG A 193 -25.83 -1.10 9.34
C ARG A 193 -26.85 -0.51 8.35
N ASN A 194 -26.42 -0.05 7.17
CA ASN A 194 -27.26 0.75 6.28
C ASN A 194 -27.83 -0.03 5.10
N HIS A 195 -27.11 -1.03 4.62
CA HIS A 195 -27.48 -1.94 3.53
C HIS A 195 -26.61 -3.18 3.61
N GLU A 196 -27.08 -4.25 2.96
CA GLU A 196 -26.33 -5.50 2.90
C GLU A 196 -24.99 -5.30 2.17
N ARG A 197 -23.88 -5.51 2.88
CA ARG A 197 -22.50 -5.40 2.37
C ARG A 197 -21.83 -6.76 2.27
N ILE A 198 -22.42 -7.79 2.86
CA ILE A 198 -21.88 -9.13 2.87
C ILE A 198 -22.25 -9.81 1.55
N MET A 199 -21.23 -10.30 0.87
CA MET A 199 -21.35 -11.02 -0.40
C MET A 199 -20.86 -12.45 -0.19
N PHE A 200 -21.78 -13.40 -0.16
CA PHE A 200 -21.45 -14.81 -0.07
C PHE A 200 -21.17 -15.40 -1.45
N MET A 201 -20.13 -16.19 -1.54
CA MET A 201 -19.72 -16.91 -2.74
C MET A 201 -18.99 -18.21 -2.38
N ASP A 202 -18.56 -18.98 -3.36
CA ASP A 202 -17.67 -20.12 -3.11
C ASP A 202 -16.25 -19.66 -2.71
N LEU A 203 -15.48 -20.60 -2.18
CA LEU A 203 -14.16 -20.33 -1.61
C LEU A 203 -13.19 -19.73 -2.66
N ARG A 204 -13.10 -20.38 -3.83
CA ARG A 204 -12.18 -19.99 -4.90
C ARG A 204 -12.52 -18.64 -5.52
N SER A 205 -13.83 -18.36 -5.67
CA SER A 205 -14.30 -17.06 -6.16
C SER A 205 -13.93 -15.93 -5.19
N ALA A 206 -13.99 -16.17 -3.87
CA ALA A 206 -13.58 -15.18 -2.87
C ALA A 206 -12.07 -14.91 -2.92
N GLU A 207 -11.26 -15.97 -3.02
CA GLU A 207 -9.80 -15.86 -3.18
C GLU A 207 -9.45 -15.05 -4.45
N LEU A 208 -10.06 -15.40 -5.60
CA LEU A 208 -9.79 -14.70 -6.87
C LEU A 208 -10.25 -13.24 -6.83
N THR A 209 -11.36 -12.94 -6.16
CA THR A 209 -11.91 -11.57 -6.08
C THR A 209 -10.88 -10.58 -5.52
N LYS A 210 -10.09 -10.98 -4.54
CA LYS A 210 -9.04 -10.12 -3.96
C LYS A 210 -7.96 -9.77 -4.98
N TYR A 211 -7.42 -10.77 -5.66
CA TYR A 211 -6.40 -10.55 -6.70
C TYR A 211 -6.93 -9.73 -7.86
N ALA A 212 -8.12 -10.08 -8.36
CA ALA A 212 -8.75 -9.36 -9.46
C ALA A 212 -8.98 -7.88 -9.12
N ALA A 213 -9.44 -7.57 -7.90
CA ALA A 213 -9.64 -6.20 -7.43
C ALA A 213 -8.32 -5.42 -7.39
N ASN A 214 -7.27 -5.98 -6.77
CA ASN A 214 -5.98 -5.29 -6.66
C ASN A 214 -5.30 -5.11 -8.02
N CYS A 215 -5.35 -6.12 -8.90
CA CYS A 215 -4.81 -6.02 -10.25
C CYS A 215 -5.59 -5.02 -11.12
N MET A 216 -6.92 -4.92 -10.96
CA MET A 216 -7.71 -3.88 -11.65
C MET A 216 -7.32 -2.48 -11.21
N LEU A 217 -7.10 -2.25 -9.91
CA LEU A 217 -6.65 -0.95 -9.40
C LEU A 217 -5.24 -0.60 -9.91
N ALA A 218 -4.31 -1.56 -9.91
CA ALA A 218 -2.99 -1.39 -10.49
C ALA A 218 -3.04 -1.10 -12.00
N THR A 219 -3.94 -1.77 -12.73
CA THR A 219 -4.17 -1.53 -14.16
C THR A 219 -4.62 -0.08 -14.42
N LYS A 220 -5.53 0.46 -13.62
CA LYS A 220 -5.99 1.86 -13.75
C LYS A 220 -4.83 2.84 -13.59
N ILE A 221 -3.92 2.60 -12.62
CA ILE A 221 -2.74 3.46 -12.40
C ILE A 221 -1.75 3.33 -13.56
N SER A 222 -1.41 2.12 -14.00
CA SER A 222 -0.51 1.92 -15.13
C SER A 222 -1.08 2.48 -16.43
N PHE A 223 -2.40 2.32 -16.66
CA PHE A 223 -3.09 2.89 -17.81
C PHE A 223 -2.96 4.42 -17.85
N ILE A 224 -3.30 5.12 -16.75
CA ILE A 224 -3.23 6.59 -16.75
C ILE A 224 -1.78 7.09 -16.86
N ASN A 225 -0.79 6.36 -16.32
CA ASN A 225 0.61 6.69 -16.46
C ASN A 225 1.10 6.52 -17.92
N GLN A 226 0.63 5.49 -18.62
CA GLN A 226 0.92 5.34 -20.05
C GLN A 226 0.28 6.45 -20.88
N ILE A 227 -0.96 6.84 -20.58
CA ILE A 227 -1.62 7.99 -21.24
C ILE A 227 -0.91 9.30 -20.90
N ALA A 228 -0.35 9.43 -19.68
CA ALA A 228 0.44 10.58 -19.28
C ALA A 228 1.72 10.71 -20.15
N GLU A 229 2.40 9.61 -20.42
CA GLU A 229 3.56 9.59 -21.33
C GLU A 229 3.18 10.02 -22.75
N LEU A 230 2.06 9.51 -23.29
CA LEU A 230 1.54 9.94 -24.58
C LEU A 230 1.18 11.43 -24.58
N ALA A 231 0.53 11.92 -23.51
CA ALA A 231 0.16 13.33 -23.40
C ALA A 231 1.39 14.25 -23.46
N GLU A 232 2.51 13.86 -22.81
CA GLU A 232 3.76 14.61 -22.90
C GLU A 232 4.28 14.77 -24.33
N HIS A 233 4.25 13.67 -25.11
CA HIS A 233 4.75 13.68 -26.50
C HIS A 233 3.79 14.35 -27.48
N LEU A 234 2.49 14.29 -27.22
CA LEU A 234 1.45 14.87 -28.07
C LEU A 234 1.10 16.32 -27.71
N GLY A 235 1.68 16.87 -26.64
CA GLY A 235 1.40 18.23 -26.17
C GLY A 235 0.04 18.40 -25.50
N ALA A 236 -0.57 17.29 -25.02
CA ALA A 236 -1.80 17.31 -24.23
C ALA A 236 -1.52 17.49 -22.73
N ASP A 237 -2.53 17.90 -21.97
CA ASP A 237 -2.49 17.96 -20.51
C ASP A 237 -3.23 16.75 -19.92
N ILE A 238 -2.49 15.89 -19.25
CA ILE A 238 -3.04 14.69 -18.64
C ILE A 238 -4.12 14.97 -17.58
N GLU A 239 -4.07 16.09 -16.86
CA GLU A 239 -5.10 16.42 -15.89
C GLU A 239 -6.44 16.73 -16.56
N SER A 240 -6.41 17.42 -17.69
CA SER A 240 -7.60 17.65 -18.52
C SER A 240 -8.14 16.34 -19.08
N VAL A 241 -7.28 15.45 -19.56
CA VAL A 241 -7.65 14.11 -20.03
C VAL A 241 -8.26 13.29 -18.90
N ARG A 242 -7.61 13.26 -17.72
CA ARG A 242 -8.08 12.56 -16.54
C ARG A 242 -9.47 13.03 -16.10
N LEU A 243 -9.70 14.33 -16.07
CA LEU A 243 -11.00 14.91 -15.74
C LEU A 243 -12.06 14.53 -16.78
N GLY A 244 -11.71 14.58 -18.06
CA GLY A 244 -12.62 14.21 -19.14
C GLY A 244 -13.06 12.76 -19.09
N ILE A 245 -12.12 11.81 -18.99
CA ILE A 245 -12.47 10.38 -18.91
C ILE A 245 -13.12 10.01 -17.58
N GLY A 246 -12.70 10.65 -16.47
CA GLY A 246 -13.24 10.37 -15.13
C GLY A 246 -14.70 10.82 -14.95
N ALA A 247 -15.18 11.75 -15.78
CA ALA A 247 -16.58 12.21 -15.78
C ALA A 247 -17.55 11.11 -16.28
N ASP A 248 -17.06 10.12 -17.04
CA ASP A 248 -17.84 8.93 -17.36
C ASP A 248 -18.00 8.05 -16.13
N SER A 249 -19.25 7.82 -15.67
CA SER A 249 -19.55 7.01 -14.49
C SER A 249 -19.07 5.56 -14.59
N ARG A 250 -18.85 5.04 -15.79
CA ARG A 250 -18.29 3.69 -16.02
C ARG A 250 -16.81 3.62 -15.70
N ILE A 251 -16.09 4.75 -15.71
CA ILE A 251 -14.66 4.87 -15.40
C ILE A 251 -14.47 5.41 -13.97
N GLY A 252 -15.06 6.58 -13.68
CA GLY A 252 -14.94 7.27 -12.41
C GLY A 252 -13.55 7.88 -12.18
N TYR A 253 -13.43 8.76 -11.19
CA TYR A 253 -12.21 9.51 -10.90
C TYR A 253 -11.16 8.77 -10.07
N HIS A 254 -11.55 7.66 -9.42
CA HIS A 254 -10.65 6.94 -8.51
C HIS A 254 -9.62 6.11 -9.27
N PHE A 255 -8.38 6.11 -8.75
CA PHE A 255 -7.22 5.34 -9.28
C PHE A 255 -6.77 5.70 -10.69
N ILE A 256 -7.17 6.85 -11.22
CA ILE A 256 -6.67 7.40 -12.51
C ILE A 256 -5.87 8.68 -12.28
N TYR A 257 -5.07 8.75 -11.22
CA TYR A 257 -4.13 9.85 -10.96
C TYR A 257 -2.76 9.48 -11.51
N PRO A 258 -2.20 10.26 -12.45
CA PRO A 258 -0.85 10.02 -12.95
C PRO A 258 0.18 10.35 -11.88
N GLY A 259 1.29 9.63 -11.87
CA GLY A 259 2.35 9.85 -10.89
C GLY A 259 3.60 9.04 -11.18
N CYS A 260 4.53 8.98 -10.23
CA CYS A 260 5.81 8.27 -10.37
C CYS A 260 5.72 6.75 -10.20
N GLY A 261 4.53 6.16 -10.31
CA GLY A 261 4.28 4.73 -10.15
C GLY A 261 3.69 4.38 -8.78
N TYR A 262 3.27 3.11 -8.65
CA TYR A 262 2.77 2.55 -7.40
C TYR A 262 3.80 1.63 -6.74
N GLY A 263 3.69 1.50 -5.42
CA GLY A 263 4.45 0.59 -4.59
C GLY A 263 3.56 -0.03 -3.51
N GLY A 264 4.14 -0.26 -2.34
CA GLY A 264 3.47 -0.86 -1.19
C GLY A 264 3.48 -2.37 -1.20
N SER A 265 2.97 -2.94 -0.12
CA SER A 265 3.00 -4.38 0.14
C SER A 265 2.02 -5.22 -0.68
N CYS A 266 1.03 -4.59 -1.34
CA CYS A 266 -0.10 -5.31 -1.94
C CYS A 266 0.01 -5.41 -3.46
N PHE A 267 -0.04 -4.29 -4.19
CA PHE A 267 -0.17 -4.32 -5.65
C PHE A 267 0.97 -5.07 -6.37
N PRO A 268 2.26 -4.82 -6.07
CA PRO A 268 3.34 -5.54 -6.75
C PRO A 268 3.30 -7.04 -6.45
N LYS A 269 3.07 -7.41 -5.19
CA LYS A 269 3.01 -8.80 -4.75
C LYS A 269 1.84 -9.54 -5.40
N ASP A 270 0.63 -8.95 -5.38
CA ASP A 270 -0.59 -9.60 -5.85
C ASP A 270 -0.60 -9.71 -7.38
N MET A 271 0.00 -8.74 -8.08
CA MET A 271 0.21 -8.81 -9.53
C MET A 271 1.09 -10.01 -9.90
N ARG A 272 2.25 -10.14 -9.27
CA ARG A 272 3.18 -11.28 -9.49
C ARG A 272 2.53 -12.62 -9.16
N ALA A 273 1.79 -12.70 -8.05
CA ALA A 273 1.10 -13.92 -7.66
C ALA A 273 -0.02 -14.31 -8.64
N LEU A 274 -0.76 -13.33 -9.20
CA LEU A 274 -1.79 -13.64 -10.20
C LEU A 274 -1.18 -14.03 -11.55
N ILE A 275 -0.08 -13.39 -11.97
CA ILE A 275 0.69 -13.80 -13.16
C ILE A 275 1.15 -15.25 -13.01
N HIS A 276 1.78 -15.59 -11.89
CA HIS A 276 2.22 -16.95 -11.60
C HIS A 276 1.06 -17.96 -11.61
N SER A 277 -0.09 -17.59 -11.01
CA SER A 277 -1.29 -18.44 -11.01
C SER A 277 -1.85 -18.66 -12.43
N ALA A 278 -1.82 -17.65 -13.29
CA ALA A 278 -2.23 -17.78 -14.69
C ALA A 278 -1.30 -18.73 -15.46
N GLU A 279 0.01 -18.64 -15.25
CA GLU A 279 1.00 -19.55 -15.84
C GLU A 279 0.78 -21.01 -15.40
N GLN A 280 0.53 -21.24 -14.12
CA GLN A 280 0.19 -22.56 -13.58
C GLN A 280 -1.11 -23.14 -14.19
N ALA A 281 -2.07 -22.25 -14.46
CA ALA A 281 -3.33 -22.61 -15.12
C ALA A 281 -3.23 -22.69 -16.66
N HIS A 282 -2.04 -22.48 -17.23
CA HIS A 282 -1.80 -22.39 -18.68
C HIS A 282 -2.68 -21.33 -19.38
N CYS A 283 -2.95 -20.21 -18.68
CA CYS A 283 -3.68 -19.06 -19.20
C CYS A 283 -2.70 -17.92 -19.52
N SER A 284 -3.02 -17.12 -20.56
CA SER A 284 -2.25 -15.90 -20.83
C SER A 284 -2.42 -14.87 -19.71
N SER A 285 -1.33 -14.16 -19.37
CA SER A 285 -1.28 -13.05 -18.42
C SER A 285 -0.79 -11.74 -19.05
N ASP A 286 -0.91 -11.60 -20.38
CA ASP A 286 -0.34 -10.50 -21.18
C ASP A 286 -0.68 -9.13 -20.62
N LEU A 287 -1.95 -8.89 -20.26
CA LEU A 287 -2.38 -7.62 -19.66
C LEU A 287 -1.65 -7.34 -18.34
N LEU A 288 -1.56 -8.34 -17.46
CA LEU A 288 -0.95 -8.19 -16.14
C LEU A 288 0.56 -7.91 -16.25
N GLN A 289 1.23 -8.61 -17.16
CA GLN A 289 2.64 -8.40 -17.46
C GLN A 289 2.89 -6.99 -18.04
N ALA A 290 2.02 -6.52 -18.93
CA ALA A 290 2.11 -5.15 -19.46
C ALA A 290 1.93 -4.09 -18.36
N VAL A 291 0.99 -4.29 -17.45
CA VAL A 291 0.74 -3.39 -16.31
C VAL A 291 1.96 -3.30 -15.40
N GLU A 292 2.59 -4.42 -15.05
CA GLU A 292 3.81 -4.46 -14.25
C GLU A 292 4.98 -3.77 -14.96
N ALA A 293 5.20 -4.09 -16.24
CA ALA A 293 6.27 -3.48 -17.03
C ALA A 293 6.11 -1.95 -17.17
N ILE A 294 4.88 -1.45 -17.33
CA ILE A 294 4.59 -0.02 -17.33
C ILE A 294 4.95 0.61 -15.98
N ASN A 295 4.55 -0.01 -14.87
CA ASN A 295 4.84 0.52 -13.54
C ASN A 295 6.35 0.57 -13.25
N GLU A 296 7.09 -0.47 -13.62
CA GLU A 296 8.54 -0.49 -13.43
C GLU A 296 9.24 0.64 -14.23
N ARG A 297 8.86 0.88 -15.48
CA ARG A 297 9.36 2.03 -16.24
C ARG A 297 8.98 3.36 -15.59
N GLN A 298 7.75 3.45 -15.08
CA GLN A 298 7.25 4.69 -14.47
C GLN A 298 8.03 5.09 -13.20
N LYS A 299 8.52 4.15 -12.42
CA LYS A 299 9.35 4.42 -11.23
C LYS A 299 10.66 5.14 -11.56
N HIS A 300 11.19 4.99 -12.77
CA HIS A 300 12.42 5.66 -13.24
C HIS A 300 12.17 7.06 -13.81
N LYS A 301 10.94 7.43 -14.11
CA LYS A 301 10.58 8.64 -14.86
C LYS A 301 11.10 9.94 -14.21
N LEU A 302 11.01 10.04 -12.88
CA LEU A 302 11.54 11.22 -12.16
C LEU A 302 13.06 11.33 -12.33
N PHE A 303 13.79 10.24 -12.14
CA PHE A 303 15.23 10.23 -12.33
C PHE A 303 15.63 10.57 -13.76
N GLU A 304 14.96 10.02 -14.77
CA GLU A 304 15.23 10.32 -16.17
C GLU A 304 15.10 11.81 -16.47
N ARG A 305 14.07 12.47 -15.95
CA ARG A 305 13.84 13.91 -16.10
C ARG A 305 14.91 14.75 -15.42
N ILE A 306 15.26 14.40 -14.19
CA ILE A 306 16.32 15.06 -13.44
C ILE A 306 17.64 14.93 -14.20
N ASN A 307 17.99 13.73 -14.62
CA ASN A 307 19.21 13.45 -15.35
C ASN A 307 19.27 14.21 -16.70
N ALA A 308 18.17 14.29 -17.43
CA ALA A 308 18.06 15.05 -18.67
C ALA A 308 18.22 16.57 -18.44
N PHE A 309 17.55 17.12 -17.42
CA PHE A 309 17.64 18.54 -17.08
C PHE A 309 19.07 18.97 -16.73
N TYR A 310 19.77 18.16 -15.95
CA TYR A 310 21.17 18.42 -15.56
C TYR A 310 22.19 17.84 -16.57
N LYS A 311 21.74 17.37 -17.75
CA LYS A 311 22.59 16.88 -18.85
C LYS A 311 23.54 15.74 -18.44
N GLY A 312 23.09 14.88 -17.53
CA GLY A 312 23.86 13.75 -17.02
C GLY A 312 24.90 14.10 -15.94
N ASP A 313 25.05 15.36 -15.56
CA ASP A 313 26.01 15.76 -14.51
C ASP A 313 25.30 15.99 -13.17
N LEU A 314 25.20 14.91 -12.39
CA LEU A 314 24.59 14.91 -11.06
C LEU A 314 25.61 14.83 -9.93
N ARG A 315 26.89 14.67 -10.22
CA ARG A 315 27.93 14.51 -9.21
C ARG A 315 28.05 15.75 -8.32
N GLY A 316 27.98 15.52 -7.01
CA GLY A 316 28.05 16.57 -6.00
C GLY A 316 26.82 17.46 -5.87
N LYS A 317 25.80 17.27 -6.73
CA LYS A 317 24.51 17.95 -6.54
C LYS A 317 23.78 17.43 -5.35
N THR A 318 22.96 18.26 -4.73
CA THR A 318 22.13 17.91 -3.59
C THR A 318 20.65 18.13 -3.93
N PHE A 319 19.84 17.11 -3.77
CA PHE A 319 18.40 17.16 -4.02
C PHE A 319 17.62 17.12 -2.70
N ALA A 320 16.65 18.00 -2.57
CA ALA A 320 15.62 17.94 -1.52
C ALA A 320 14.52 16.98 -1.96
N VAL A 321 14.19 15.98 -1.13
CA VAL A 321 13.13 15.01 -1.42
C VAL A 321 12.04 15.11 -0.37
N TRP A 322 10.82 15.33 -0.81
CA TRP A 322 9.61 15.31 -0.01
C TRP A 322 8.80 14.04 -0.30
N GLY A 323 8.63 13.23 0.74
CA GLY A 323 7.91 11.97 0.68
C GLY A 323 8.80 10.79 0.34
N LEU A 324 8.78 9.78 1.22
CA LEU A 324 9.55 8.53 1.10
C LEU A 324 8.62 7.32 1.08
N ALA A 325 7.55 7.33 1.89
CA ALA A 325 6.51 6.31 1.85
C ALA A 325 5.86 6.20 0.46
N PHE A 326 5.39 5.01 0.09
CA PHE A 326 4.79 4.80 -1.24
C PHE A 326 3.50 5.60 -1.47
N LYS A 327 2.83 6.01 -0.40
CA LYS A 327 1.64 6.90 -0.38
C LYS A 327 1.51 7.62 0.97
N PRO A 328 0.64 8.65 1.10
CA PRO A 328 0.39 9.30 2.39
C PRO A 328 -0.22 8.40 3.46
N ASN A 329 -0.06 8.79 4.73
CA ASN A 329 -0.65 8.18 5.92
C ASN A 329 -0.18 6.75 6.20
N THR A 330 1.03 6.39 5.77
CA THR A 330 1.71 5.14 6.09
C THR A 330 3.22 5.38 6.19
N ASP A 331 3.92 4.49 6.87
CA ASP A 331 5.38 4.41 6.96
C ASP A 331 5.97 3.38 5.97
N ASP A 332 5.13 2.72 5.16
CA ASP A 332 5.54 1.61 4.28
C ASP A 332 6.39 2.10 3.10
N MET A 333 7.60 1.56 3.02
CA MET A 333 8.60 1.83 1.98
C MET A 333 8.74 0.70 0.96
N ARG A 334 7.98 -0.39 1.08
CA ARG A 334 8.10 -1.55 0.20
C ARG A 334 7.72 -1.20 -1.23
N ASP A 335 8.57 -1.56 -2.19
CA ASP A 335 8.40 -1.24 -3.61
C ASP A 335 8.10 0.25 -3.91
N ALA A 336 8.42 1.17 -2.97
CA ALA A 336 8.14 2.59 -3.12
C ALA A 336 8.94 3.22 -4.28
N PRO A 337 8.32 4.04 -5.14
CA PRO A 337 9.02 4.74 -6.22
C PRO A 337 10.17 5.64 -5.73
N SER A 338 10.06 6.16 -4.50
CA SER A 338 11.11 6.95 -3.84
C SER A 338 12.42 6.16 -3.70
N ARG A 339 12.37 4.85 -3.44
CA ARG A 339 13.56 4.00 -3.34
C ARG A 339 14.33 3.95 -4.65
N VAL A 340 13.62 3.71 -5.75
CA VAL A 340 14.21 3.69 -7.11
C VAL A 340 14.86 5.03 -7.43
N LEU A 341 14.19 6.14 -7.07
CA LEU A 341 14.75 7.48 -7.26
C LEU A 341 16.01 7.70 -6.43
N LEU A 342 15.98 7.40 -5.12
CA LEU A 342 17.11 7.58 -4.21
C LEU A 342 18.34 6.80 -4.69
N GLU A 343 18.17 5.51 -4.95
CA GLU A 343 19.22 4.62 -5.43
C GLU A 343 19.81 5.09 -6.76
N SER A 344 18.96 5.57 -7.69
CA SER A 344 19.42 6.12 -8.98
C SER A 344 20.21 7.43 -8.81
N LEU A 345 19.78 8.33 -7.91
CA LEU A 345 20.48 9.58 -7.62
C LEU A 345 21.86 9.31 -6.99
N TRP A 346 21.95 8.38 -6.04
CA TRP A 346 23.23 8.00 -5.42
C TRP A 346 24.18 7.33 -6.40
N ALA A 347 23.67 6.46 -7.27
CA ALA A 347 24.46 5.84 -8.34
C ALA A 347 25.03 6.88 -9.30
N ALA A 348 24.30 7.96 -9.56
CA ALA A 348 24.75 9.09 -10.39
C ALA A 348 25.67 10.07 -9.63
N GLY A 349 25.98 9.84 -8.35
CA GLY A 349 26.89 10.64 -7.55
C GLY A 349 26.25 11.87 -6.85
N ALA A 350 24.93 11.94 -6.83
CA ALA A 350 24.20 12.99 -6.13
C ALA A 350 24.03 12.70 -4.63
N ASN A 351 23.81 13.77 -3.84
CA ASN A 351 23.41 13.69 -2.45
C ASN A 351 21.91 13.96 -2.31
N VAL A 352 21.29 13.39 -1.30
CA VAL A 352 19.87 13.57 -1.01
C VAL A 352 19.67 14.05 0.42
N ARG A 353 18.84 15.08 0.58
CA ARG A 353 18.23 15.45 1.87
C ARG A 353 16.75 15.12 1.77
N ALA A 354 16.26 14.28 2.66
CA ALA A 354 14.89 13.79 2.57
C ALA A 354 14.10 14.05 3.86
N PHE A 355 12.80 14.27 3.66
CA PHE A 355 11.83 14.36 4.72
C PHE A 355 10.55 13.57 4.34
N ASP A 356 10.07 12.83 5.31
CA ASP A 356 8.75 12.18 5.27
C ASP A 356 8.14 12.27 6.68
N PRO A 357 6.84 12.51 6.83
CA PRO A 357 6.20 12.58 8.15
C PRO A 357 6.34 11.31 8.98
N GLU A 358 6.30 10.12 8.35
CA GLU A 358 6.22 8.84 9.05
C GLU A 358 7.34 7.85 8.66
N ALA A 359 7.81 7.87 7.42
CA ALA A 359 8.72 6.84 6.89
C ALA A 359 10.21 7.06 7.19
N MET A 360 10.58 8.06 8.00
CA MET A 360 11.98 8.38 8.30
C MET A 360 12.72 7.21 8.97
N GLN A 361 12.09 6.57 9.96
CA GLN A 361 12.69 5.45 10.68
C GLN A 361 12.85 4.22 9.79
N GLU A 362 11.86 3.92 8.95
CA GLU A 362 11.94 2.82 7.99
C GLU A 362 13.01 3.08 6.95
N THR A 363 13.14 4.33 6.47
CA THR A 363 14.22 4.71 5.56
C THR A 363 15.59 4.52 6.21
N GLN A 364 15.78 4.92 7.48
CA GLN A 364 17.04 4.72 8.20
C GLN A 364 17.38 3.23 8.37
N LYS A 365 16.38 2.37 8.58
CA LYS A 365 16.60 0.91 8.66
C LYS A 365 17.00 0.31 7.31
N LEU A 366 16.41 0.80 6.21
CA LEU A 366 16.72 0.32 4.86
C LEU A 366 18.10 0.76 4.37
N TYR A 367 18.54 1.96 4.77
CA TYR A 367 19.79 2.59 4.31
C TYR A 367 20.64 3.07 5.50
N PRO A 368 21.07 2.18 6.42
CA PRO A 368 21.73 2.57 7.66
C PRO A 368 23.08 3.26 7.42
N ASP A 369 23.79 2.88 6.36
CA ASP A 369 25.16 3.30 6.09
C ASP A 369 25.29 4.17 4.82
N GLU A 370 24.16 4.67 4.24
CA GLU A 370 24.22 5.49 3.03
C GLU A 370 24.66 6.92 3.34
N SER A 371 25.93 7.22 3.05
CA SER A 371 26.56 8.51 3.34
C SER A 371 26.01 9.69 2.55
N LYS A 372 25.34 9.42 1.42
CA LYS A 372 24.71 10.42 0.55
C LYS A 372 23.28 10.75 0.93
N LEU A 373 22.74 10.09 1.98
CA LEU A 373 21.41 10.34 2.53
C LEU A 373 21.49 11.14 3.82
N MET A 374 20.77 12.24 3.89
CA MET A 374 20.55 12.99 5.11
C MET A 374 19.05 13.12 5.37
N LEU A 375 18.56 12.46 6.41
CA LEU A 375 17.18 12.57 6.86
C LEU A 375 17.04 13.81 7.75
N MET A 376 16.08 14.69 7.44
CA MET A 376 15.92 15.99 8.06
C MET A 376 14.58 16.09 8.79
N GLY A 377 14.53 16.82 9.90
CA GLY A 377 13.37 16.85 10.79
C GLY A 377 12.13 17.62 10.29
N THR A 378 12.26 18.45 9.25
CA THR A 378 11.14 19.22 8.67
C THR A 378 11.25 19.33 7.16
N PRO A 379 10.12 19.55 6.44
CA PRO A 379 10.15 19.72 4.99
C PRO A 379 10.93 20.97 4.56
N GLU A 380 11.00 22.01 5.39
CA GLU A 380 11.75 23.21 5.09
C GLU A 380 13.28 23.00 5.22
N SER A 381 13.69 22.17 6.17
CA SER A 381 15.11 21.95 6.47
C SER A 381 15.88 21.27 5.32
N VAL A 382 15.20 20.48 4.48
CA VAL A 382 15.83 19.80 3.34
C VAL A 382 16.19 20.76 2.19
N LEU A 383 15.54 21.94 2.13
CA LEU A 383 15.59 22.84 0.97
C LEU A 383 16.89 23.66 0.87
N THR A 384 17.51 24.02 2.01
CA THR A 384 18.58 25.00 2.04
C THR A 384 19.81 24.53 1.24
N GLY A 385 20.10 25.22 0.11
CA GLY A 385 21.22 24.91 -0.76
C GLY A 385 21.04 23.61 -1.58
N ALA A 386 19.82 23.10 -1.71
CA ALA A 386 19.52 22.02 -2.63
C ALA A 386 19.36 22.56 -4.07
N ASP A 387 19.77 21.77 -5.05
CA ASP A 387 19.72 22.13 -6.46
C ASP A 387 18.29 22.06 -7.04
N ALA A 388 17.43 21.19 -6.50
CA ALA A 388 16.01 21.13 -6.81
C ALA A 388 15.23 20.45 -5.66
N LEU A 389 13.91 20.68 -5.66
CA LEU A 389 12.93 19.93 -4.86
C LEU A 389 12.32 18.81 -5.70
N ILE A 390 12.24 17.62 -5.13
CA ILE A 390 11.60 16.45 -5.73
C ILE A 390 10.46 15.98 -4.82
N ILE A 391 9.29 15.70 -5.37
CA ILE A 391 8.13 15.24 -4.64
C ILE A 391 7.78 13.82 -5.08
N CYS A 392 7.83 12.86 -4.13
CA CYS A 392 7.51 11.45 -4.38
C CYS A 392 6.19 11.00 -3.76
N THR A 393 5.74 11.69 -2.69
CA THR A 393 4.51 11.31 -1.96
C THR A 393 3.66 12.55 -1.70
N GLU A 394 2.36 12.44 -1.93
CA GLU A 394 1.40 13.54 -1.87
C GLU A 394 0.85 13.81 -0.46
N TRP A 395 1.72 13.93 0.53
CA TRP A 395 1.32 14.26 1.89
C TRP A 395 0.55 15.58 1.96
N GLN A 396 -0.44 15.64 2.86
CA GLN A 396 -1.30 16.83 2.99
C GLN A 396 -0.49 18.11 3.27
N GLN A 397 0.55 18.02 4.08
CA GLN A 397 1.40 19.17 4.43
C GLN A 397 2.23 19.71 3.25
N PHE A 398 2.39 18.94 2.16
CA PHE A 398 3.12 19.39 0.97
C PHE A 398 2.23 20.14 -0.04
N LYS A 399 0.90 20.12 0.13
CA LYS A 399 -0.04 20.66 -0.87
C LYS A 399 -0.10 22.19 -0.94
N ALA A 400 0.23 22.86 0.15
CA ALA A 400 0.15 24.34 0.22
C ALA A 400 1.41 24.92 0.89
N PRO A 401 2.61 24.73 0.31
CA PRO A 401 3.83 25.25 0.88
C PRO A 401 3.99 26.75 0.63
N ASP A 402 4.86 27.38 1.38
CA ASP A 402 5.35 28.72 1.06
C ASP A 402 6.36 28.68 -0.09
N PHE A 403 5.90 28.96 -1.31
CA PHE A 403 6.74 28.94 -2.50
C PHE A 403 7.83 30.01 -2.49
N GLU A 404 7.60 31.17 -1.82
CA GLU A 404 8.62 32.21 -1.74
C GLU A 404 9.78 31.69 -0.84
N PHE A 405 9.46 31.04 0.27
CA PHE A 405 10.45 30.41 1.12
C PHE A 405 11.23 29.33 0.36
N ILE A 406 10.55 28.45 -0.41
CA ILE A 406 11.22 27.42 -1.22
C ILE A 406 12.17 28.08 -2.22
N ARG A 407 11.74 29.12 -2.93
CA ARG A 407 12.54 29.85 -3.91
C ARG A 407 13.82 30.45 -3.33
N GLN A 408 13.74 30.99 -2.12
CA GLN A 408 14.87 31.59 -1.43
C GLN A 408 15.89 30.57 -0.89
N ARG A 409 15.50 29.33 -0.69
CA ARG A 409 16.31 28.27 -0.09
C ARG A 409 16.99 27.35 -1.08
N LEU A 410 16.36 27.11 -2.21
CA LEU A 410 16.98 26.34 -3.30
C LEU A 410 18.07 27.14 -4.02
N ASN A 411 19.08 26.45 -4.55
CA ASN A 411 20.09 27.04 -5.45
C ASN A 411 19.47 27.53 -6.75
N ALA A 412 18.43 26.84 -7.23
CA ALA A 412 17.62 27.24 -8.37
C ALA A 412 16.15 26.87 -8.10
N PRO A 413 15.17 27.68 -8.57
CA PRO A 413 13.75 27.43 -8.34
C PRO A 413 13.23 26.30 -9.26
N VAL A 414 13.67 25.07 -9.01
CA VAL A 414 13.34 23.87 -9.81
C VAL A 414 12.59 22.86 -8.95
N ILE A 415 11.47 22.39 -9.46
CA ILE A 415 10.65 21.36 -8.79
C ILE A 415 10.35 20.22 -9.77
N PHE A 416 10.68 18.99 -9.38
CA PHE A 416 10.24 17.76 -10.04
C PHE A 416 9.12 17.13 -9.22
N ASP A 417 7.92 17.09 -9.78
CA ASP A 417 6.75 16.65 -9.05
C ASP A 417 6.20 15.33 -9.60
N GLY A 418 6.41 14.26 -8.84
CA GLY A 418 5.93 12.92 -9.16
C GLY A 418 4.46 12.68 -8.82
N ARG A 419 3.73 13.70 -8.31
CA ARG A 419 2.35 13.56 -7.84
C ARG A 419 1.40 14.64 -8.34
N ASN A 420 1.91 15.56 -9.17
CA ASN A 420 1.11 16.65 -9.75
C ASN A 420 0.38 17.51 -8.71
N LEU A 421 1.07 17.88 -7.62
CA LEU A 421 0.46 18.60 -6.51
C LEU A 421 0.10 20.04 -6.83
N TYR A 422 0.82 20.66 -7.78
CA TYR A 422 0.77 22.10 -7.98
C TYR A 422 0.27 22.50 -9.37
N ASP A 423 -0.26 23.72 -9.42
CA ASP A 423 -0.63 24.38 -10.68
C ASP A 423 0.62 24.87 -11.41
N ALA A 424 0.85 24.37 -12.62
CA ALA A 424 2.02 24.68 -13.41
C ALA A 424 2.07 26.15 -13.85
N ASP A 425 0.93 26.74 -14.20
CA ASP A 425 0.87 28.13 -14.65
C ASP A 425 1.13 29.09 -13.47
N ARG A 426 0.65 28.75 -12.28
CA ARG A 426 0.96 29.52 -11.07
C ARG A 426 2.44 29.49 -10.77
N LEU A 427 3.07 28.30 -10.79
CA LEU A 427 4.49 28.15 -10.49
C LEU A 427 5.37 28.88 -11.54
N ALA A 428 5.01 28.80 -12.80
CA ALA A 428 5.69 29.55 -13.86
C ALA A 428 5.63 31.07 -13.62
N ARG A 429 4.46 31.61 -13.26
CA ARG A 429 4.31 33.06 -12.96
C ARG A 429 5.17 33.57 -11.80
N ILE A 430 5.44 32.70 -10.81
CA ILE A 430 6.29 33.06 -9.67
C ILE A 430 7.75 32.61 -9.85
N GLY A 431 8.14 32.20 -11.08
CA GLY A 431 9.51 32.00 -11.51
C GLY A 431 10.08 30.61 -11.24
N PHE A 432 9.25 29.58 -11.04
CA PHE A 432 9.71 28.18 -10.94
C PHE A 432 9.79 27.50 -12.30
N THR A 433 10.81 26.69 -12.47
CA THR A 433 10.84 25.63 -13.48
C THR A 433 10.20 24.39 -12.86
N TYR A 434 9.07 23.95 -13.40
CA TYR A 434 8.25 22.89 -12.80
C TYR A 434 8.04 21.73 -13.77
N PHE A 435 8.34 20.53 -13.31
CA PHE A 435 8.26 19.28 -14.07
C PHE A 435 7.21 18.33 -13.47
N PRO A 436 5.92 18.46 -13.82
CA PRO A 436 4.87 17.51 -13.44
C PRO A 436 4.89 16.28 -14.36
N ILE A 437 4.18 15.21 -13.99
CA ILE A 437 3.95 14.03 -14.83
C ILE A 437 2.84 14.31 -15.85
N GLY A 438 3.04 13.91 -17.11
CA GLY A 438 1.96 13.91 -18.13
C GLY A 438 1.60 15.28 -18.70
N ARG A 439 2.48 16.27 -18.52
CA ARG A 439 2.38 17.57 -19.17
C ARG A 439 3.65 17.80 -19.96
N GLY A 440 3.54 17.99 -21.26
CA GLY A 440 4.69 18.07 -22.18
C GLY A 440 5.76 19.07 -21.74
N GLU A 441 6.98 18.85 -22.21
CA GLU A 441 8.19 19.60 -21.82
C GLU A 441 8.09 21.10 -22.05
N SER A 442 7.05 21.57 -22.59
CA SER A 442 6.98 22.98 -22.81
C SER A 442 5.56 23.49 -22.83
N ARG A 443 5.13 23.87 -21.68
CA ARG A 443 4.98 25.33 -21.71
C ARG A 443 6.39 25.88 -21.49
N LYS A 444 7.13 26.12 -22.61
CA LYS A 444 8.20 27.12 -22.63
C LYS A 444 7.63 28.28 -21.86
N LEU A 445 8.26 28.63 -20.74
CA LEU A 445 7.88 29.81 -20.00
C LEU A 445 7.54 30.88 -21.01
N PRO A 446 6.37 31.52 -21.02
CA PRO A 446 6.21 32.75 -21.77
C PRO A 446 7.37 33.61 -21.31
N MET A 447 8.13 34.15 -22.28
CA MET A 447 9.25 35.04 -21.97
C MET A 447 8.83 35.98 -20.83
N PRO A 448 9.74 36.29 -19.88
CA PRO A 448 9.39 37.17 -18.78
C PRO A 448 8.62 38.37 -19.34
N TYR A 449 7.54 38.77 -18.72
CA TYR A 449 6.61 39.80 -19.19
C TYR A 449 7.31 41.07 -19.75
N GLN A 450 8.51 41.39 -19.21
CA GLN A 450 9.38 42.44 -19.71
C GLN A 450 10.01 42.17 -21.10
N GLN A 451 10.28 40.93 -21.46
CA GLN A 451 10.78 40.55 -22.77
C GLN A 451 9.67 40.54 -23.83
N TRP A 452 8.44 40.14 -23.43
CA TRP A 452 7.27 40.17 -24.30
C TRP A 452 6.90 41.62 -24.71
N LEU A 453 7.03 42.59 -23.78
CA LEU A 453 6.80 44.01 -24.04
C LEU A 453 7.82 44.63 -24.98
N THR A 454 9.06 44.15 -24.97
CA THR A 454 10.13 44.70 -25.89
C THR A 454 10.04 44.11 -27.28
N GLU A 455 9.56 42.88 -27.46
CA GLU A 455 9.41 42.31 -28.83
C GLU A 455 8.05 42.66 -29.48
N SER A 456 7.01 42.92 -28.71
CA SER A 456 5.71 43.36 -29.23
C SER A 456 5.66 44.84 -29.64
N VAL A 457 6.67 45.65 -29.30
CA VAL A 457 6.76 47.07 -29.65
C VAL A 457 7.63 47.32 -30.89
N VAL A 458 8.31 46.29 -31.39
CA VAL A 458 9.21 46.37 -32.57
C VAL A 458 8.59 45.70 -33.81
N ALA A 459 7.38 45.15 -33.73
CA ALA A 459 6.57 44.65 -34.84
C ALA A 459 5.38 45.57 -35.06
#